data_1ccc95d09114136d01b565a9eef385ed
#
_entry.id   1ccc95d09114136d01b565a9eef385ed
#
_cell.length_a   1.000
_cell.length_b   1.000
_cell.length_c   1.000
_cell.angle_alpha   90.00
_cell.angle_beta   90.00
_cell.angle_gamma   90.00
#
_symmetry.space_group_name_H-M   'P 1'
#
loop_
_entity.id
_entity.type
_entity.pdbx_description
1 polymer ?
#
loop_
_entity_poly.entity_id
_entity_poly.type
_entity_poly.pdbx_seq_one_letter_code
_entity_poly.pdbx_strand_id
1 'polypeptide(L)'
;IKEHYLPIGLESEVPKKPFSIALSLTDKIDTLVGFFGINQKPSSSKDPYGLRRLALGVIRIILENKKEFKLKDLINYSQILHEDQGFSLQNDNLQKEITNFLMDRLKFYMKEKKIRYDIIEASCRSYDVDNLHIIYTKGLNLNKIIDTQIGKDIIFSYKRASNIIENELKSNDLVLDNTTDPGIFKTDYEKNLYKKITQLRKYFSSINKDENYKQSLINLAETKKEIFEFFDNVKVNDEDKNIKKNRLELLQMLCKS
;
A
#
# COMPACT_ATOMS: atom_id res chain seq x y z
N ILE A 1 -18.02 -12.02 26.26
CA ILE A 1 -19.33 -12.05 25.57
C ILE A 1 -19.89 -10.64 25.40
N LYS A 2 -19.96 -9.76 26.42
CA LYS A 2 -20.57 -8.42 26.31
C LYS A 2 -19.97 -7.53 25.23
N GLU A 3 -18.69 -7.65 24.94
CA GLU A 3 -17.94 -6.79 24.00
C GLU A 3 -17.93 -7.31 22.54
N HIS A 4 -18.50 -8.49 22.23
CA HIS A 4 -18.42 -9.06 20.90
C HIS A 4 -19.20 -8.26 19.82
N TYR A 5 -20.24 -7.53 20.25
CA TYR A 5 -20.97 -6.63 19.35
C TYR A 5 -20.21 -5.33 19.01
N LEU A 6 -19.19 -4.96 19.80
CA LEU A 6 -18.42 -3.74 19.54
C LEU A 6 -17.57 -3.86 18.28
N PRO A 7 -17.36 -2.76 17.52
CA PRO A 7 -18.08 -1.48 17.65
C PRO A 7 -19.47 -1.56 17.02
N ILE A 8 -20.44 -0.90 17.64
CA ILE A 8 -21.83 -0.85 17.13
C ILE A 8 -21.98 0.24 16.05
N GLY A 9 -21.16 1.28 16.06
CA GLY A 9 -21.20 2.41 15.15
C GLY A 9 -19.86 3.13 15.04
N LEU A 10 -19.83 4.23 14.28
CA LEU A 10 -18.62 5.00 13.98
C LEU A 10 -17.88 5.54 15.21
N GLU A 11 -18.62 5.93 16.23
CA GLU A 11 -18.08 6.57 17.44
C GLU A 11 -18.06 5.63 18.68
N SER A 12 -18.63 4.42 18.55
CA SER A 12 -18.63 3.47 19.66
C SER A 12 -17.22 2.94 19.93
N GLU A 13 -16.97 2.53 21.16
CA GLU A 13 -15.70 1.89 21.52
C GLU A 13 -15.46 0.59 20.73
N VAL A 14 -14.19 0.24 20.55
CA VAL A 14 -13.78 -1.06 20.04
C VAL A 14 -13.36 -1.98 21.20
N PRO A 15 -13.49 -3.31 21.08
CA PRO A 15 -13.01 -4.23 22.09
C PRO A 15 -11.49 -4.08 22.26
N LYS A 16 -11.00 -4.16 23.50
CA LYS A 16 -9.58 -3.99 23.83
C LYS A 16 -8.90 -5.28 24.32
N LYS A 17 -9.66 -6.18 24.91
CA LYS A 17 -9.12 -7.44 25.44
C LYS A 17 -8.88 -8.42 24.27
N PRO A 18 -7.77 -9.17 24.24
CA PRO A 18 -7.46 -10.08 23.13
C PRO A 18 -8.59 -11.04 22.78
N PHE A 19 -9.23 -11.64 23.78
CA PHE A 19 -10.36 -12.53 23.59
C PHE A 19 -11.58 -11.81 22.96
N SER A 20 -11.90 -10.60 23.43
CA SER A 20 -13.01 -9.81 22.89
C SER A 20 -12.74 -9.34 21.47
N ILE A 21 -11.47 -9.00 21.15
CA ILE A 21 -11.02 -8.66 19.79
C ILE A 21 -11.24 -9.85 18.87
N ALA A 22 -10.74 -11.03 19.26
CA ALA A 22 -10.86 -12.25 18.46
C ALA A 22 -12.34 -12.59 18.21
N LEU A 23 -13.14 -12.64 19.26
CA LEU A 23 -14.56 -12.99 19.17
C LEU A 23 -15.34 -11.99 18.28
N SER A 24 -15.09 -10.69 18.45
CA SER A 24 -15.77 -9.67 17.64
C SER A 24 -15.33 -9.67 16.18
N LEU A 25 -14.06 -9.94 15.88
CA LEU A 25 -13.59 -10.10 14.50
C LEU A 25 -14.18 -11.34 13.85
N THR A 26 -14.16 -12.47 14.56
CA THR A 26 -14.72 -13.74 14.05
C THR A 26 -16.20 -13.57 13.72
N ASP A 27 -17.00 -13.04 14.63
CA ASP A 27 -18.44 -12.79 14.42
C ASP A 27 -18.71 -11.94 13.16
N LYS A 28 -17.93 -10.87 12.96
CA LYS A 28 -18.11 -9.96 11.82
C LYS A 28 -17.62 -10.56 10.51
N ILE A 29 -16.47 -11.24 10.51
CA ILE A 29 -15.92 -11.88 9.30
C ILE A 29 -16.83 -13.04 8.90
N ASP A 30 -17.26 -13.87 9.83
CA ASP A 30 -18.14 -15.01 9.58
C ASP A 30 -19.47 -14.56 8.98
N THR A 31 -20.07 -13.50 9.52
CA THR A 31 -21.28 -12.90 8.96
C THR A 31 -21.05 -12.39 7.52
N LEU A 32 -19.93 -11.70 7.26
CA LEU A 32 -19.61 -11.25 5.90
C LEU A 32 -19.44 -12.44 4.94
N VAL A 33 -18.72 -13.47 5.34
CA VAL A 33 -18.49 -14.68 4.54
C VAL A 33 -19.82 -15.37 4.24
N GLY A 34 -20.69 -15.57 5.23
CA GLY A 34 -22.00 -16.19 5.04
C GLY A 34 -22.87 -15.42 4.05
N PHE A 35 -23.06 -14.11 4.24
CA PHE A 35 -23.92 -13.34 3.33
C PHE A 35 -23.34 -13.18 1.92
N PHE A 36 -22.04 -12.94 1.77
CA PHE A 36 -21.40 -12.89 0.46
C PHE A 36 -21.39 -14.27 -0.22
N GLY A 37 -21.24 -15.33 0.56
CA GLY A 37 -21.28 -16.72 0.08
C GLY A 37 -22.60 -17.11 -0.57
N ILE A 38 -23.72 -16.60 -0.06
CA ILE A 38 -25.06 -16.81 -0.64
C ILE A 38 -25.48 -15.67 -1.58
N ASN A 39 -24.54 -14.85 -2.06
CA ASN A 39 -24.76 -13.71 -2.95
C ASN A 39 -25.69 -12.60 -2.41
N GLN A 40 -25.89 -12.51 -1.10
CA GLN A 40 -26.65 -11.45 -0.44
C GLN A 40 -25.74 -10.25 -0.11
N LYS A 41 -25.34 -9.50 -1.15
CA LYS A 41 -24.42 -8.37 -1.06
C LYS A 41 -25.17 -7.05 -0.95
N PRO A 42 -24.60 -6.04 -0.26
CA PRO A 42 -25.20 -4.70 -0.27
C PRO A 42 -25.14 -4.09 -1.68
N SER A 43 -26.23 -3.51 -2.13
CA SER A 43 -26.27 -2.71 -3.35
C SER A 43 -25.88 -1.25 -3.06
N SER A 44 -25.77 -0.39 -4.10
CA SER A 44 -25.44 1.03 -3.90
C SER A 44 -26.37 1.74 -2.88
N SER A 45 -27.66 1.40 -2.88
CA SER A 45 -28.70 2.06 -2.07
C SER A 45 -29.25 1.22 -0.91
N LYS A 46 -29.03 -0.11 -0.88
CA LYS A 46 -29.64 -1.00 0.12
C LYS A 46 -28.57 -1.82 0.84
N ASP A 47 -28.70 -1.90 2.15
CA ASP A 47 -27.88 -2.72 3.03
C ASP A 47 -28.75 -3.28 4.18
N PRO A 48 -29.68 -4.20 3.87
CA PRO A 48 -30.67 -4.67 4.85
C PRO A 48 -30.04 -5.40 6.03
N TYR A 49 -28.87 -5.97 5.84
CA TYR A 49 -28.14 -6.73 6.87
C TYR A 49 -27.05 -5.92 7.58
N GLY A 50 -26.86 -4.65 7.22
CA GLY A 50 -25.85 -3.79 7.83
C GLY A 50 -24.41 -4.20 7.58
N LEU A 51 -24.14 -4.88 6.46
CA LEU A 51 -22.80 -5.42 6.13
C LEU A 51 -21.73 -4.32 6.01
N ARG A 52 -22.12 -3.09 5.58
CA ARG A 52 -21.19 -1.93 5.58
C ARG A 52 -20.76 -1.56 6.99
N ARG A 53 -21.67 -1.65 7.96
CA ARG A 53 -21.39 -1.38 9.37
C ARG A 53 -20.48 -2.46 9.95
N LEU A 54 -20.74 -3.73 9.63
CA LEU A 54 -19.88 -4.85 10.03
C LEU A 54 -18.47 -4.69 9.48
N ALA A 55 -18.34 -4.41 8.18
CA ALA A 55 -17.03 -4.19 7.55
C ALA A 55 -16.26 -3.01 8.18
N LEU A 56 -16.94 -1.91 8.49
CA LEU A 56 -16.34 -0.80 9.21
C LEU A 56 -15.92 -1.21 10.62
N GLY A 57 -16.70 -2.06 11.28
CA GLY A 57 -16.37 -2.66 12.57
C GLY A 57 -15.06 -3.47 12.51
N VAL A 58 -14.90 -4.32 11.50
CA VAL A 58 -13.66 -5.08 11.25
C VAL A 58 -12.47 -4.12 11.11
N ILE A 59 -12.60 -3.10 10.26
CA ILE A 59 -11.56 -2.10 10.02
C ILE A 59 -11.17 -1.41 11.32
N ARG A 60 -12.12 -0.91 12.08
CA ARG A 60 -11.87 -0.19 13.33
C ARG A 60 -11.19 -1.08 14.39
N ILE A 61 -11.62 -2.33 14.52
CA ILE A 61 -10.99 -3.28 15.46
C ILE A 61 -9.52 -3.47 15.10
N ILE A 62 -9.22 -3.69 13.82
CA ILE A 62 -7.85 -3.90 13.33
C ILE A 62 -7.00 -2.65 13.56
N LEU A 63 -7.47 -1.48 13.12
CA LEU A 63 -6.70 -0.24 13.15
C LEU A 63 -6.49 0.31 14.56
N GLU A 64 -7.54 0.35 15.38
CA GLU A 64 -7.46 0.95 16.72
C GLU A 64 -6.73 0.06 17.74
N ASN A 65 -6.64 -1.25 17.46
CA ASN A 65 -5.83 -2.18 18.24
C ASN A 65 -4.45 -2.44 17.62
N LYS A 66 -4.13 -1.81 16.49
CA LYS A 66 -2.86 -1.96 15.77
C LYS A 66 -2.53 -3.44 15.51
N LYS A 67 -3.53 -4.19 15.06
CA LYS A 67 -3.37 -5.62 14.79
C LYS A 67 -3.09 -5.86 13.32
N GLU A 68 -2.21 -6.81 13.08
CA GLU A 68 -1.88 -7.28 11.75
C GLU A 68 -2.52 -8.64 11.54
N PHE A 69 -3.47 -8.66 10.62
CA PHE A 69 -4.11 -9.90 10.17
C PHE A 69 -4.03 -9.95 8.65
N LYS A 70 -3.79 -11.14 8.15
CA LYS A 70 -3.96 -11.42 6.73
C LYS A 70 -5.45 -11.67 6.47
N LEU A 71 -6.09 -10.74 5.78
CA LEU A 71 -7.54 -10.84 5.49
C LEU A 71 -7.90 -12.13 4.77
N LYS A 72 -7.06 -12.56 3.83
CA LYS A 72 -7.26 -13.78 3.06
C LYS A 72 -7.34 -15.01 3.97
N ASP A 73 -6.45 -15.09 4.95
CA ASP A 73 -6.42 -16.22 5.88
C ASP A 73 -7.70 -16.24 6.73
N LEU A 74 -8.16 -15.08 7.23
CA LEU A 74 -9.39 -14.98 8.01
C LEU A 74 -10.64 -15.36 7.20
N ILE A 75 -10.74 -14.86 5.96
CA ILE A 75 -11.87 -15.14 5.08
C ILE A 75 -11.86 -16.63 4.69
N ASN A 76 -10.71 -17.17 4.30
CA ASN A 76 -10.57 -18.57 3.91
C ASN A 76 -10.92 -19.53 5.06
N TYR A 77 -10.45 -19.21 6.27
CA TYR A 77 -10.76 -20.03 7.44
C TYR A 77 -12.26 -20.04 7.76
N SER A 78 -12.92 -18.88 7.70
CA SER A 78 -14.38 -18.81 7.88
C SER A 78 -15.13 -19.56 6.77
N GLN A 79 -14.66 -19.48 5.51
CA GLN A 79 -15.23 -20.22 4.40
C GLN A 79 -15.20 -21.74 4.66
N ILE A 80 -14.05 -22.27 5.06
CA ILE A 80 -13.88 -23.69 5.39
C ILE A 80 -14.87 -24.11 6.51
N LEU A 81 -14.99 -23.29 7.55
CA LEU A 81 -15.92 -23.59 8.66
C LEU A 81 -17.39 -23.65 8.22
N HIS A 82 -17.81 -22.78 7.29
CA HIS A 82 -19.16 -22.84 6.71
C HIS A 82 -19.37 -24.13 5.91
N GLU A 83 -18.39 -24.49 5.07
CA GLU A 83 -18.42 -25.71 4.26
C GLU A 83 -18.46 -26.98 5.13
N ASP A 84 -17.66 -27.04 6.19
CA ASP A 84 -17.62 -28.15 7.17
C ASP A 84 -18.94 -28.31 7.91
N GLN A 85 -19.71 -27.24 8.09
CA GLN A 85 -21.05 -27.26 8.67
C GLN A 85 -22.14 -27.62 7.65
N GLY A 86 -21.77 -27.90 6.41
CA GLY A 86 -22.69 -28.29 5.33
C GLY A 86 -23.36 -27.14 4.59
N PHE A 87 -22.90 -25.88 4.79
CA PHE A 87 -23.39 -24.75 4.02
C PHE A 87 -22.71 -24.70 2.63
N SER A 88 -23.50 -24.64 1.58
CA SER A 88 -23.00 -24.47 0.22
C SER A 88 -22.82 -22.97 -0.08
N LEU A 89 -21.60 -22.53 -0.21
CA LEU A 89 -21.26 -21.16 -0.63
C LEU A 89 -21.23 -21.12 -2.16
N GLN A 90 -22.12 -20.31 -2.74
CA GLN A 90 -22.37 -20.25 -4.21
C GLN A 90 -21.51 -19.22 -4.94
N ASN A 91 -20.59 -18.56 -4.24
CA ASN A 91 -19.82 -17.46 -4.79
C ASN A 91 -18.37 -17.86 -5.05
N ASP A 92 -18.02 -18.13 -6.30
CA ASP A 92 -16.68 -18.52 -6.74
C ASP A 92 -15.61 -17.40 -6.51
N ASN A 93 -16.05 -16.15 -6.38
CA ASN A 93 -15.17 -15.00 -6.17
C ASN A 93 -15.21 -14.44 -4.75
N LEU A 94 -15.69 -15.22 -3.79
CA LEU A 94 -16.01 -14.81 -2.42
C LEU A 94 -14.87 -14.02 -1.76
N GLN A 95 -13.66 -14.57 -1.72
CA GLN A 95 -12.50 -13.93 -1.08
C GLN A 95 -12.18 -12.56 -1.72
N LYS A 96 -12.16 -12.49 -3.06
CA LYS A 96 -11.88 -11.25 -3.80
C LYS A 96 -12.94 -10.19 -3.53
N GLU A 97 -14.21 -10.58 -3.51
CA GLU A 97 -15.31 -9.64 -3.30
C GLU A 97 -15.34 -9.07 -1.88
N ILE A 98 -15.13 -9.91 -0.86
CA ILE A 98 -15.05 -9.45 0.53
C ILE A 98 -13.83 -8.54 0.70
N THR A 99 -12.68 -8.91 0.13
CA THR A 99 -11.48 -8.08 0.18
C THR A 99 -11.73 -6.71 -0.45
N ASN A 100 -12.32 -6.65 -1.64
CA ASN A 100 -12.67 -5.39 -2.30
C ASN A 100 -13.67 -4.57 -1.47
N PHE A 101 -14.66 -5.23 -0.91
CA PHE A 101 -15.66 -4.58 -0.05
C PHE A 101 -15.04 -3.96 1.20
N LEU A 102 -14.11 -4.67 1.86
CA LEU A 102 -13.35 -4.15 3.00
C LEU A 102 -12.44 -2.99 2.59
N MET A 103 -11.79 -3.07 1.42
CA MET A 103 -10.97 -1.99 0.87
C MET A 103 -11.78 -0.72 0.59
N ASP A 104 -12.98 -0.84 0.03
CA ASP A 104 -13.86 0.31 -0.19
C ASP A 104 -14.27 0.97 1.14
N ARG A 105 -14.49 0.18 2.18
CA ARG A 105 -14.80 0.70 3.52
C ARG A 105 -13.58 1.31 4.19
N LEU A 106 -12.38 0.77 3.96
CA LEU A 106 -11.13 1.38 4.43
C LEU A 106 -10.92 2.75 3.77
N LYS A 107 -11.10 2.86 2.44
CA LYS A 107 -11.03 4.15 1.73
C LYS A 107 -12.01 5.17 2.30
N PHE A 108 -13.24 4.75 2.57
CA PHE A 108 -14.23 5.61 3.23
C PHE A 108 -13.74 6.07 4.62
N TYR A 109 -13.25 5.15 5.46
CA TYR A 109 -12.72 5.47 6.78
C TYR A 109 -11.52 6.42 6.71
N MET A 110 -10.61 6.22 5.77
CA MET A 110 -9.47 7.11 5.55
C MET A 110 -9.91 8.52 5.15
N LYS A 111 -10.96 8.65 4.32
CA LYS A 111 -11.56 9.93 3.94
C LYS A 111 -12.15 10.67 5.15
N GLU A 112 -12.89 9.97 6.01
CA GLU A 112 -13.42 10.52 7.27
C GLU A 112 -12.29 11.00 8.21
N LYS A 113 -11.12 10.35 8.17
CA LYS A 113 -9.90 10.78 8.88
C LYS A 113 -9.14 11.91 8.17
N LYS A 114 -9.75 12.55 7.14
CA LYS A 114 -9.18 13.67 6.39
C LYS A 114 -7.86 13.35 5.67
N ILE A 115 -7.64 12.10 5.29
CA ILE A 115 -6.54 11.72 4.40
C ILE A 115 -6.93 12.14 2.97
N ARG A 116 -6.00 12.76 2.25
CA ARG A 116 -6.21 13.22 0.86
C ARG A 116 -6.51 12.04 -0.07
N TYR A 117 -7.38 12.26 -1.04
CA TYR A 117 -7.83 11.22 -1.96
C TYR A 117 -6.69 10.57 -2.76
N ASP A 118 -5.76 11.36 -3.28
CA ASP A 118 -4.59 10.86 -4.01
C ASP A 118 -3.70 9.94 -3.15
N ILE A 119 -3.56 10.24 -1.86
CA ILE A 119 -2.83 9.41 -0.91
C ILE A 119 -3.59 8.12 -0.60
N ILE A 120 -4.90 8.19 -0.45
CA ILE A 120 -5.75 7.00 -0.26
C ILE A 120 -5.54 6.04 -1.43
N GLU A 121 -5.67 6.53 -2.66
CA GLU A 121 -5.48 5.71 -3.86
C GLU A 121 -4.05 5.14 -3.96
N ALA A 122 -3.02 5.95 -3.68
CA ALA A 122 -1.64 5.50 -3.70
C ALA A 122 -1.38 4.40 -2.64
N SER A 123 -1.92 4.56 -1.43
CA SER A 123 -1.76 3.57 -0.35
C SER A 123 -2.45 2.25 -0.64
N CYS A 124 -3.59 2.29 -1.34
CA CYS A 124 -4.37 1.11 -1.69
C CYS A 124 -3.85 0.36 -2.94
N ARG A 125 -2.99 0.99 -3.76
CA ARG A 125 -2.38 0.34 -4.94
C ARG A 125 -1.23 -0.61 -4.63
N SER A 126 -0.77 -0.66 -3.38
CA SER A 126 0.36 -1.52 -3.02
C SER A 126 -0.05 -3.00 -3.14
N TYR A 127 0.88 -3.84 -3.59
CA TYR A 127 0.67 -5.25 -3.90
C TYR A 127 0.20 -6.12 -2.71
N ASP A 128 0.27 -5.61 -1.49
CA ASP A 128 -0.13 -6.33 -0.29
C ASP A 128 -1.46 -5.77 0.26
N VAL A 129 -2.54 -6.06 -0.48
CA VAL A 129 -3.90 -5.64 -0.13
C VAL A 129 -4.45 -6.42 1.09
N ASP A 130 -3.63 -7.30 1.66
CA ASP A 130 -4.06 -8.25 2.67
C ASP A 130 -3.99 -7.69 4.10
N ASN A 131 -3.22 -6.62 4.33
CA ASN A 131 -3.05 -6.01 5.65
C ASN A 131 -3.59 -4.57 5.71
N LEU A 132 -4.79 -4.40 6.25
CA LEU A 132 -5.46 -3.10 6.36
C LEU A 132 -4.69 -2.11 7.24
N HIS A 133 -4.01 -2.60 8.30
CA HIS A 133 -3.25 -1.75 9.21
C HIS A 133 -2.05 -1.12 8.49
N ILE A 134 -1.34 -1.90 7.69
CA ILE A 134 -0.20 -1.40 6.89
C ILE A 134 -0.68 -0.32 5.91
N ILE A 135 -1.74 -0.57 5.15
CA ILE A 135 -2.30 0.37 4.18
C ILE A 135 -2.66 1.70 4.85
N TYR A 136 -3.37 1.62 5.97
CA TYR A 136 -3.78 2.81 6.73
C TYR A 136 -2.58 3.58 7.28
N THR A 137 -1.60 2.88 7.86
CA THR A 137 -0.39 3.49 8.44
C THR A 137 0.46 4.18 7.36
N LYS A 138 0.58 3.57 6.19
CA LYS A 138 1.20 4.21 5.01
C LYS A 138 0.49 5.51 4.65
N GLY A 139 -0.83 5.45 4.48
CA GLY A 139 -1.63 6.62 4.14
C GLY A 139 -1.51 7.75 5.16
N LEU A 140 -1.57 7.42 6.45
CA LEU A 140 -1.40 8.38 7.53
C LEU A 140 -0.03 9.08 7.51
N ASN A 141 1.05 8.32 7.33
CA ASN A 141 2.40 8.88 7.33
C ASN A 141 2.67 9.71 6.08
N LEU A 142 2.20 9.25 4.90
CA LEU A 142 2.26 10.05 3.68
C LEU A 142 1.48 11.35 3.82
N ASN A 143 0.26 11.31 4.37
CA ASN A 143 -0.57 12.49 4.54
C ASN A 143 0.06 13.56 5.44
N LYS A 144 0.87 13.14 6.42
CA LYS A 144 1.60 14.06 7.31
C LYS A 144 2.80 14.75 6.62
N ILE A 145 3.39 14.11 5.62
CA ILE A 145 4.65 14.53 5.00
C ILE A 145 4.44 15.22 3.66
N ILE A 146 3.38 14.86 2.92
CA ILE A 146 3.19 15.24 1.52
C ILE A 146 3.28 16.76 1.27
N ASP A 147 2.75 17.57 2.17
CA ASP A 147 2.73 19.02 2.05
C ASP A 147 3.96 19.69 2.69
N THR A 148 4.84 18.93 3.34
CA THR A 148 6.12 19.42 3.87
C THR A 148 7.15 19.58 2.73
N GLN A 149 8.26 20.28 3.02
CA GLN A 149 9.37 20.41 2.07
C GLN A 149 9.91 19.03 1.67
N ILE A 150 9.99 18.09 2.62
CA ILE A 150 10.41 16.69 2.39
C ILE A 150 9.52 15.99 1.35
N GLY A 151 8.20 16.06 1.52
CA GLY A 151 7.26 15.47 0.58
C GLY A 151 7.32 16.08 -0.82
N LYS A 152 7.44 17.40 -0.90
CA LYS A 152 7.60 18.13 -2.17
C LYS A 152 8.88 17.72 -2.91
N ASP A 153 9.97 17.56 -2.20
CA ASP A 153 11.27 17.16 -2.76
C ASP A 153 11.22 15.71 -3.31
N ILE A 154 10.60 14.79 -2.57
CA ILE A 154 10.39 13.41 -3.02
C ILE A 154 9.56 13.38 -4.31
N ILE A 155 8.41 14.08 -4.32
CA ILE A 155 7.51 14.13 -5.49
C ILE A 155 8.21 14.74 -6.70
N PHE A 156 8.94 15.84 -6.50
CA PHE A 156 9.67 16.50 -7.59
C PHE A 156 10.70 15.57 -8.21
N SER A 157 11.50 14.92 -7.38
CA SER A 157 12.55 13.98 -7.82
C SER A 157 11.96 12.80 -8.58
N TYR A 158 10.90 12.18 -8.05
CA TYR A 158 10.20 11.07 -8.70
C TYR A 158 9.60 11.50 -10.05
N LYS A 159 8.86 12.60 -10.09
CA LYS A 159 8.22 13.08 -11.32
C LYS A 159 9.24 13.38 -12.42
N ARG A 160 10.39 14.00 -12.07
CA ARG A 160 11.44 14.29 -13.02
C ARG A 160 12.03 13.01 -13.61
N ALA A 161 12.35 12.03 -12.79
CA ALA A 161 12.86 10.73 -13.22
C ALA A 161 11.84 9.97 -14.09
N SER A 162 10.59 9.87 -13.63
CA SER A 162 9.51 9.17 -14.34
C SER A 162 9.23 9.78 -15.70
N ASN A 163 9.14 11.11 -15.80
CA ASN A 163 8.89 11.80 -17.06
C ASN A 163 10.02 11.56 -18.09
N ILE A 164 11.27 11.53 -17.64
CA ILE A 164 12.40 11.26 -18.54
C ILE A 164 12.30 9.82 -19.08
N ILE A 165 12.05 8.85 -18.20
CA ILE A 165 11.89 7.44 -18.57
C ILE A 165 10.72 7.29 -19.56
N GLU A 166 9.55 7.83 -19.24
CA GLU A 166 8.36 7.72 -20.09
C GLU A 166 8.57 8.33 -21.48
N ASN A 167 9.20 9.50 -21.56
CA ASN A 167 9.48 10.16 -22.83
C ASN A 167 10.45 9.34 -23.69
N GLU A 168 11.48 8.77 -23.08
CA GLU A 168 12.46 7.96 -23.80
C GLU A 168 11.89 6.60 -24.24
N LEU A 169 11.03 5.98 -23.45
CA LEU A 169 10.35 4.74 -23.83
C LEU A 169 9.32 4.95 -24.95
N LYS A 170 8.65 6.11 -24.98
CA LYS A 170 7.69 6.44 -26.06
C LYS A 170 8.38 6.79 -27.39
N SER A 171 9.58 7.34 -27.34
CA SER A 171 10.32 7.82 -28.54
C SER A 171 11.26 6.78 -29.14
N ASN A 172 11.57 5.71 -28.42
CA ASN A 172 12.51 4.68 -28.83
C ASN A 172 11.99 3.29 -28.42
N ASP A 173 12.25 2.26 -29.25
CA ASP A 173 12.00 0.84 -28.90
C ASP A 173 13.02 0.33 -27.86
N LEU A 174 13.21 1.10 -26.77
CA LEU A 174 14.20 0.80 -25.74
C LEU A 174 13.54 -0.06 -24.66
N VAL A 175 14.10 -1.24 -24.44
CA VAL A 175 13.67 -2.12 -23.34
C VAL A 175 14.65 -1.94 -22.17
N LEU A 176 14.11 -1.61 -21.00
CA LEU A 176 14.87 -1.51 -19.76
C LEU A 176 14.80 -2.84 -19.01
N ASP A 177 15.96 -3.41 -18.69
CA ASP A 177 16.10 -4.74 -18.09
C ASP A 177 16.20 -4.71 -16.56
N ASN A 178 16.10 -3.53 -15.96
CA ASN A 178 16.31 -3.27 -14.51
C ASN A 178 17.73 -3.63 -14.01
N THR A 179 18.71 -3.59 -14.91
CA THR A 179 20.12 -3.90 -14.61
C THR A 179 20.98 -2.67 -14.84
N THR A 180 21.38 -2.01 -13.76
CA THR A 180 22.34 -0.90 -13.85
C THR A 180 23.75 -1.43 -13.70
N ASP A 181 24.64 -1.14 -14.65
CA ASP A 181 26.05 -1.53 -14.62
C ASP A 181 26.92 -0.36 -14.11
N PRO A 182 27.46 -0.46 -12.87
CA PRO A 182 28.34 0.57 -12.34
C PRO A 182 29.68 0.71 -13.09
N GLY A 183 30.08 -0.30 -13.87
CA GLY A 183 31.35 -0.32 -14.59
C GLY A 183 31.41 0.67 -15.77
N ILE A 184 30.25 1.10 -16.28
CA ILE A 184 30.17 2.03 -17.40
C ILE A 184 29.79 3.47 -16.99
N PHE A 185 29.75 3.77 -15.69
CA PHE A 185 29.53 5.14 -15.22
C PHE A 185 30.68 6.07 -15.60
N LYS A 186 30.37 7.18 -16.22
CA LYS A 186 31.34 8.17 -16.65
C LYS A 186 31.63 9.24 -15.60
N THR A 187 30.70 9.48 -14.69
CA THR A 187 30.79 10.56 -13.70
C THR A 187 30.63 10.06 -12.28
N ASP A 188 31.19 10.80 -11.33
CA ASP A 188 31.01 10.49 -9.92
C ASP A 188 29.58 10.75 -9.43
N TYR A 189 28.82 11.61 -10.13
CA TYR A 189 27.41 11.84 -9.85
C TYR A 189 26.56 10.58 -10.09
N GLU A 190 26.85 9.81 -11.14
CA GLU A 190 26.21 8.50 -11.41
C GLU A 190 26.52 7.51 -10.31
N LYS A 191 27.81 7.40 -9.91
CA LYS A 191 28.28 6.51 -8.84
C LYS A 191 27.65 6.85 -7.50
N ASN A 192 27.59 8.14 -7.14
CA ASN A 192 27.00 8.61 -5.89
C ASN A 192 25.52 8.32 -5.80
N LEU A 193 24.76 8.59 -6.86
CA LEU A 193 23.35 8.28 -6.93
C LEU A 193 23.11 6.76 -6.83
N TYR A 194 23.84 5.95 -7.57
CA TYR A 194 23.77 4.49 -7.50
C TYR A 194 24.03 3.95 -6.10
N LYS A 195 25.11 4.44 -5.46
CA LYS A 195 25.47 4.05 -4.08
C LYS A 195 24.33 4.40 -3.10
N LYS A 196 23.76 5.60 -3.21
CA LYS A 196 22.68 6.05 -2.33
C LYS A 196 21.42 5.21 -2.53
N ILE A 197 21.01 4.93 -3.77
CA ILE A 197 19.86 4.08 -4.08
C ILE A 197 20.09 2.64 -3.55
N THR A 198 21.29 2.10 -3.72
CA THR A 198 21.62 0.76 -3.23
C THR A 198 21.55 0.68 -1.71
N GLN A 199 22.02 1.72 -1.01
CA GLN A 199 21.89 1.82 0.45
C GLN A 199 20.41 1.86 0.87
N LEU A 200 19.57 2.65 0.18
CA LEU A 200 18.13 2.70 0.43
C LEU A 200 17.47 1.34 0.25
N ARG A 201 17.74 0.66 -0.86
CA ARG A 201 17.17 -0.67 -1.12
C ARG A 201 17.57 -1.68 -0.06
N LYS A 202 18.82 -1.65 0.37
CA LYS A 202 19.31 -2.50 1.47
C LYS A 202 18.58 -2.16 2.78
N TYR A 203 18.39 -0.87 3.06
CA TYR A 203 17.63 -0.42 4.22
C TYR A 203 16.19 -0.93 4.16
N PHE A 204 15.47 -0.72 3.04
CA PHE A 204 14.08 -1.19 2.89
C PHE A 204 13.92 -2.71 2.93
N SER A 205 14.93 -3.47 2.48
CA SER A 205 14.91 -4.94 2.57
C SER A 205 15.18 -5.46 3.99
N SER A 206 15.83 -4.67 4.85
CA SER A 206 16.19 -5.05 6.22
C SER A 206 15.14 -4.64 7.26
N ILE A 207 14.20 -3.77 6.91
CA ILE A 207 13.17 -3.32 7.84
C ILE A 207 12.00 -4.29 7.80
N ASN A 208 11.54 -4.73 8.96
CA ASN A 208 10.19 -5.26 9.10
C ASN A 208 9.21 -4.18 8.64
N LYS A 209 8.36 -4.51 7.68
CA LYS A 209 7.51 -3.59 6.89
C LYS A 209 6.61 -2.66 7.71
N ASP A 210 6.55 -2.82 9.01
CA ASP A 210 5.48 -2.31 9.85
C ASP A 210 5.85 -1.17 10.80
N GLU A 211 7.13 -0.96 11.12
CA GLU A 211 7.48 -0.07 12.22
C GLU A 211 8.05 1.29 11.84
N ASN A 212 8.48 1.54 10.59
CA ASN A 212 9.28 2.74 10.33
C ASN A 212 8.99 3.51 9.04
N TYR A 213 7.73 3.57 8.57
CA TYR A 213 7.37 4.36 7.38
C TYR A 213 7.83 5.83 7.45
N LYS A 214 7.78 6.46 8.62
CA LYS A 214 8.24 7.83 8.78
C LYS A 214 9.74 7.94 8.52
N GLN A 215 10.56 7.04 9.08
CA GLN A 215 11.99 7.02 8.87
C GLN A 215 12.34 6.65 7.42
N SER A 216 11.58 5.74 6.83
CA SER A 216 11.71 5.38 5.41
C SER A 216 11.53 6.58 4.48
N LEU A 217 10.52 7.40 4.74
CA LEU A 217 10.27 8.64 3.99
C LEU A 217 11.37 9.68 4.21
N ILE A 218 11.91 9.81 5.42
CA ILE A 218 13.05 10.68 5.72
C ILE A 218 14.28 10.21 4.95
N ASN A 219 14.60 8.92 5.00
CA ASN A 219 15.75 8.36 4.28
C ASN A 219 15.62 8.52 2.76
N LEU A 220 14.40 8.40 2.23
CA LEU A 220 14.12 8.68 0.83
C LEU A 220 14.35 10.17 0.49
N ALA A 221 13.95 11.07 1.36
CA ALA A 221 14.18 12.51 1.18
C ALA A 221 15.66 12.90 1.23
N GLU A 222 16.47 12.19 2.00
CA GLU A 222 17.92 12.39 2.05
C GLU A 222 18.65 12.09 0.73
N THR A 223 17.98 11.42 -0.22
CA THR A 223 18.53 11.22 -1.58
C THR A 223 18.42 12.44 -2.47
N LYS A 224 17.74 13.47 -2.01
CA LYS A 224 17.51 14.71 -2.77
C LYS A 224 18.80 15.27 -3.35
N LYS A 225 19.85 15.36 -2.55
CA LYS A 225 21.13 15.95 -2.96
C LYS A 225 21.71 15.22 -4.17
N GLU A 226 21.86 13.91 -4.08
CA GLU A 226 22.43 13.08 -5.13
C GLU A 226 21.57 13.09 -6.40
N ILE A 227 20.25 13.16 -6.25
CA ILE A 227 19.30 13.25 -7.38
C ILE A 227 19.46 14.60 -8.10
N PHE A 228 19.54 15.71 -7.36
CA PHE A 228 19.72 17.03 -7.94
C PHE A 228 21.08 17.16 -8.62
N GLU A 229 22.18 16.76 -7.95
CA GLU A 229 23.51 16.75 -8.49
C GLU A 229 23.61 15.92 -9.79
N PHE A 230 22.95 14.75 -9.81
CA PHE A 230 22.86 13.94 -11.03
C PHE A 230 22.15 14.69 -12.17
N PHE A 231 20.98 15.25 -11.93
CA PHE A 231 20.23 15.94 -12.97
C PHE A 231 20.87 17.23 -13.46
N ASP A 232 21.66 17.88 -12.62
CA ASP A 232 22.32 19.14 -12.99
C ASP A 232 23.64 18.92 -13.76
N ASN A 233 24.29 17.76 -13.55
CA ASN A 233 25.62 17.49 -14.11
C ASN A 233 25.66 16.31 -15.12
N VAL A 234 24.57 15.54 -15.25
CA VAL A 234 24.53 14.36 -16.13
C VAL A 234 23.45 14.54 -17.18
N LYS A 235 23.87 14.60 -18.47
CA LYS A 235 22.95 14.57 -19.60
C LYS A 235 22.48 13.14 -19.82
N VAL A 236 21.25 12.80 -19.39
CA VAL A 236 20.71 11.43 -19.47
C VAL A 236 20.71 10.92 -20.93
N ASN A 237 20.32 11.78 -21.87
CA ASN A 237 20.30 11.45 -23.30
C ASN A 237 21.72 11.60 -23.89
N ASP A 238 22.55 10.57 -23.71
CA ASP A 238 23.90 10.48 -24.25
C ASP A 238 23.85 9.96 -25.73
N GLU A 239 24.87 10.30 -26.53
CA GLU A 239 25.01 9.79 -27.90
C GLU A 239 25.30 8.29 -27.93
N ASP A 240 26.01 7.79 -26.91
CA ASP A 240 26.25 6.38 -26.73
C ASP A 240 24.99 5.70 -26.13
N LYS A 241 24.40 4.80 -26.92
CA LYS A 241 23.17 4.09 -26.54
C LYS A 241 23.30 3.25 -25.28
N ASN A 242 24.48 2.70 -25.00
CA ASN A 242 24.73 1.88 -23.81
C ASN A 242 24.73 2.77 -22.55
N ILE A 243 25.38 3.93 -22.64
CA ILE A 243 25.43 4.90 -21.54
C ILE A 243 24.04 5.47 -21.27
N LYS A 244 23.34 5.87 -22.36
CA LYS A 244 21.95 6.33 -22.26
C LYS A 244 21.07 5.29 -21.60
N LYS A 245 21.11 4.03 -22.03
CA LYS A 245 20.34 2.94 -21.42
C LYS A 245 20.67 2.79 -19.94
N ASN A 246 21.94 2.75 -19.58
CA ASN A 246 22.38 2.59 -18.20
C ASN A 246 21.93 3.74 -17.27
N ARG A 247 21.91 4.98 -17.78
CA ARG A 247 21.38 6.14 -17.03
C ARG A 247 19.87 6.05 -16.83
N LEU A 248 19.13 5.56 -17.84
CA LEU A 248 17.70 5.31 -17.71
C LEU A 248 17.40 4.17 -16.74
N GLU A 249 18.20 3.09 -16.73
CA GLU A 249 18.12 2.01 -15.76
C GLU A 249 18.37 2.52 -14.33
N LEU A 250 19.36 3.42 -14.14
CA LEU A 250 19.62 4.04 -12.85
C LEU A 250 18.42 4.88 -12.36
N LEU A 251 17.79 5.67 -13.23
CA LEU A 251 16.57 6.40 -12.89
C LEU A 251 15.39 5.46 -12.61
N GLN A 252 15.26 4.37 -13.35
CA GLN A 252 14.23 3.36 -13.10
C GLN A 252 14.45 2.68 -11.75
N MET A 253 15.72 2.42 -11.40
CA MET A 253 16.10 1.90 -10.09
C MET A 253 15.67 2.85 -8.97
N LEU A 254 15.79 4.17 -9.16
CA LEU A 254 15.29 5.19 -8.24
C LEU A 254 13.76 5.14 -8.10
N CYS A 255 13.04 5.05 -9.21
CA CYS A 255 11.58 5.03 -9.21
C CYS A 255 10.97 3.79 -8.56
N LYS A 256 11.74 2.69 -8.50
CA LYS A 256 11.33 1.41 -7.88
C LYS A 256 11.86 1.22 -6.46
N SER A 257 12.57 2.19 -5.91
CA SER A 257 13.06 2.18 -4.52
C SER A 257 12.02 2.74 -3.59
#